data_169d051f56182abb9783e5bd869aa543
#
_entry.id   169d051f56182abb9783e5bd869aa543
#
_cell.length_a   1.000
_cell.length_b   1.000
_cell.length_c   1.000
_cell.angle_alpha   90.00
_cell.angle_beta   90.00
_cell.angle_gamma   90.00
#
_symmetry.space_group_name_H-M   'P 1'
#
loop_
_entity.id
_entity.type
_entity.pdbx_description
1 polymer ?
#
loop_
_entity_poly.entity_id
_entity_poly.type
_entity_poly.pdbx_seq_one_letter_code
_entity_poly.pdbx_strand_id
1 'polypeptide(L)'
;MAKVKVRIPAPLQKITQNKQEVSAEAVNIKELISDLEKQFPGIRDRLLDENGKIRRFINFYVNDEDIRFLNQDETSLSDGNEVSIIPAIAGGGSTQPPLAASLTIVDSKELQTWL
;
A
#
# COMPACT_ATOMS: atom_id res chain seq x y z
N MET A 1 -19.49 -8.41 -0.01
CA MET A 1 -18.14 -7.89 -0.08
C MET A 1 -17.23 -8.85 -0.83
N ALA A 2 -16.28 -8.33 -1.56
CA ALA A 2 -15.38 -9.15 -2.34
C ALA A 2 -14.26 -9.69 -1.46
N LYS A 3 -13.93 -10.95 -1.63
CA LYS A 3 -12.82 -11.58 -0.94
C LYS A 3 -11.60 -11.50 -1.84
N VAL A 4 -10.58 -10.80 -1.40
CA VAL A 4 -9.39 -10.54 -2.19
C VAL A 4 -8.13 -10.95 -1.46
N LYS A 5 -7.05 -11.15 -2.22
CA LYS A 5 -5.74 -11.40 -1.66
C LYS A 5 -4.97 -10.09 -1.68
N VAL A 6 -4.27 -9.81 -0.59
CA VAL A 6 -3.48 -8.59 -0.47
C VAL A 6 -2.03 -8.97 -0.30
N ARG A 7 -1.19 -8.49 -1.18
CA ARG A 7 0.25 -8.68 -1.09
C ARG A 7 0.86 -7.57 -0.26
N ILE A 8 1.60 -7.96 0.76
CA ILE A 8 2.17 -7.03 1.72
C ILE A 8 3.65 -6.82 1.41
N PRO A 9 4.08 -5.58 1.19
CA PRO A 9 5.51 -5.32 0.93
C PRO A 9 6.33 -5.51 2.19
N ALA A 10 7.63 -5.78 2.01
CA ALA A 10 8.52 -6.05 3.11
C ALA A 10 8.45 -5.04 4.26
N PRO A 11 8.41 -3.73 3.99
CA PRO A 11 8.36 -2.76 5.10
C PRO A 11 7.14 -2.88 5.98
N LEU A 12 6.04 -3.42 5.45
CA LEU A 12 4.80 -3.55 6.23
C LEU A 12 4.64 -4.91 6.87
N GLN A 13 5.50 -5.86 6.54
CA GLN A 13 5.37 -7.21 7.08
C GLN A 13 5.53 -7.27 8.59
N LYS A 14 6.20 -6.30 9.17
CA LYS A 14 6.31 -6.23 10.63
C LYS A 14 4.95 -6.05 11.28
N ILE A 15 4.05 -5.35 10.60
CA ILE A 15 2.69 -5.11 11.10
C ILE A 15 1.81 -6.31 10.86
N THR A 16 2.05 -7.06 9.79
CA THR A 16 1.25 -8.21 9.43
C THR A 16 1.81 -9.53 9.94
N GLN A 17 2.61 -9.47 10.99
CA GLN A 17 3.18 -10.68 11.61
C GLN A 17 4.03 -11.47 10.62
N ASN A 18 4.78 -10.76 9.80
CA ASN A 18 5.66 -11.32 8.77
C ASN A 18 4.92 -12.05 7.65
N LYS A 19 3.64 -11.80 7.50
CA LYS A 19 2.88 -12.38 6.40
C LYS A 19 3.10 -11.57 5.14
N GLN A 20 3.40 -12.27 4.06
CA GLN A 20 3.62 -11.66 2.76
C GLN A 20 2.31 -11.50 1.99
N GLU A 21 1.30 -12.26 2.38
CA GLU A 21 0.01 -12.25 1.72
C GLU A 21 -1.06 -12.46 2.76
N VAL A 22 -2.10 -11.67 2.72
CA VAL A 22 -3.23 -11.80 3.63
C VAL A 22 -4.52 -11.71 2.84
N SER A 23 -5.60 -12.22 3.43
CA SER A 23 -6.93 -12.12 2.81
C SER A 23 -7.69 -10.99 3.45
N ALA A 24 -8.50 -10.31 2.65
CA ALA A 24 -9.36 -9.25 3.15
C ALA A 24 -10.68 -9.26 2.39
N GLU A 25 -11.68 -8.64 2.97
CA GLU A 25 -12.99 -8.53 2.33
C GLU A 25 -13.37 -7.06 2.26
N ALA A 26 -13.67 -6.61 1.04
CA ALA A 26 -13.99 -5.21 0.82
C ALA A 26 -14.65 -5.03 -0.52
N VAL A 27 -15.37 -3.92 -0.69
CA VAL A 27 -16.00 -3.58 -1.96
C VAL A 27 -15.12 -2.66 -2.78
N ASN A 28 -14.17 -1.98 -2.15
CA ASN A 28 -13.23 -1.10 -2.84
C ASN A 28 -11.95 -1.00 -2.01
N ILE A 29 -10.99 -0.25 -2.53
CA ILE A 29 -9.68 -0.11 -1.87
C ILE A 29 -9.82 0.57 -0.51
N LYS A 30 -10.68 1.57 -0.42
CA LYS A 30 -10.88 2.29 0.83
C LYS A 30 -11.35 1.35 1.94
N GLU A 31 -12.31 0.50 1.63
CA GLU A 31 -12.80 -0.48 2.58
C GLU A 31 -11.80 -1.57 2.86
N LEU A 32 -10.99 -1.89 1.87
CA LEU A 32 -9.91 -2.85 2.03
C LEU A 32 -8.95 -2.38 3.13
N ILE A 33 -8.58 -1.12 3.09
CA ILE A 33 -7.68 -0.55 4.09
C ILE A 33 -8.32 -0.62 5.48
N SER A 34 -9.61 -0.37 5.56
CA SER A 34 -10.33 -0.48 6.83
C SER A 34 -10.33 -1.90 7.36
N ASP A 35 -10.51 -2.87 6.47
CA ASP A 35 -10.49 -4.27 6.88
C ASP A 35 -9.10 -4.70 7.32
N LEU A 36 -8.07 -4.23 6.63
CA LEU A 36 -6.70 -4.52 7.04
C LEU A 36 -6.39 -3.92 8.40
N GLU A 37 -6.93 -2.74 8.69
CA GLU A 37 -6.73 -2.11 10.00
C GLU A 37 -7.35 -2.95 11.11
N LYS A 38 -8.49 -3.56 10.86
CA LYS A 38 -9.12 -4.44 11.83
C LYS A 38 -8.28 -5.67 12.12
N GLN A 39 -7.65 -6.20 11.08
CA GLN A 39 -6.81 -7.39 11.23
C GLN A 39 -5.44 -7.05 11.80
N PHE A 40 -4.88 -5.93 11.40
CA PHE A 40 -3.52 -5.52 11.75
C PHE A 40 -3.52 -4.05 12.17
N PRO A 41 -3.86 -3.75 13.43
CA PRO A 41 -3.91 -2.37 13.89
C PRO A 41 -2.58 -1.64 13.65
N GLY A 42 -2.69 -0.44 13.11
CA GLY A 42 -1.52 0.38 12.77
C GLY A 42 -1.18 0.39 11.29
N ILE A 43 -1.73 -0.54 10.50
CA ILE A 43 -1.40 -0.59 9.08
C ILE A 43 -1.99 0.59 8.33
N ARG A 44 -3.16 1.06 8.76
CA ARG A 44 -3.81 2.19 8.11
C ARG A 44 -2.93 3.44 8.13
N ASP A 45 -2.27 3.69 9.24
CA ASP A 45 -1.40 4.86 9.38
C ASP A 45 -0.19 4.78 8.46
N ARG A 46 0.16 3.58 8.03
CA ARG A 46 1.25 3.40 7.09
C ARG A 46 0.80 3.60 5.65
N LEU A 47 -0.48 3.38 5.38
CA LEU A 47 -1.01 3.45 4.02
C LEU A 47 -1.66 4.80 3.72
N LEU A 48 -2.24 5.44 4.72
CA LEU A 48 -2.95 6.70 4.56
C LEU A 48 -2.25 7.81 5.32
N ASP A 49 -2.38 9.03 4.80
CA ASP A 49 -1.87 10.20 5.50
C ASP A 49 -2.94 10.68 6.49
N GLU A 50 -2.65 11.79 7.18
CA GLU A 50 -3.56 12.31 8.19
C GLU A 50 -4.89 12.81 7.62
N ASN A 51 -4.95 13.02 6.30
CA ASN A 51 -6.18 13.42 5.64
C ASN A 51 -6.97 12.22 5.12
N GLY A 52 -6.51 11.01 5.41
CA GLY A 52 -7.18 9.80 4.95
C GLY A 52 -6.91 9.46 3.50
N LYS A 53 -5.94 10.09 2.88
CA LYS A 53 -5.57 9.80 1.50
C LYS A 53 -4.40 8.85 1.45
N ILE A 54 -4.35 8.05 0.39
CA ILE A 54 -3.24 7.13 0.19
C ILE A 54 -1.94 7.93 0.10
N ARG A 55 -0.95 7.51 0.87
CA ARG A 55 0.35 8.20 0.87
C ARG A 55 0.95 8.15 -0.53
N ARG A 56 1.60 9.24 -0.94
CA ARG A 56 2.10 9.36 -2.32
C ARG A 56 3.20 8.35 -2.65
N PHE A 57 3.84 7.77 -1.65
CA PHE A 57 4.85 6.74 -1.89
C PHE A 57 4.27 5.34 -1.86
N ILE A 58 2.96 5.23 -1.79
CA ILE A 58 2.25 3.95 -1.78
C ILE A 58 1.44 3.84 -3.04
N ASN A 59 1.63 2.75 -3.76
CA ASN A 59 0.79 2.43 -4.90
C ASN A 59 0.02 1.16 -4.61
N PHE A 60 -1.21 1.13 -5.08
CA PHE A 60 -2.02 -0.07 -5.03
C PHE A 60 -2.26 -0.54 -6.46
N TYR A 61 -2.13 -1.83 -6.67
CA TYR A 61 -2.41 -2.45 -7.95
C TYR A 61 -3.49 -3.50 -7.75
N VAL A 62 -4.51 -3.47 -8.60
CA VAL A 62 -5.55 -4.48 -8.61
C VAL A 62 -5.35 -5.31 -9.86
N ASN A 63 -4.98 -6.57 -9.69
CA ASN A 63 -4.67 -7.46 -10.81
C ASN A 63 -3.66 -6.82 -11.77
N ASP A 64 -2.61 -6.23 -11.19
CA ASP A 64 -1.53 -5.58 -11.93
C ASP A 64 -1.89 -4.25 -12.58
N GLU A 65 -3.06 -3.70 -12.27
CA GLU A 65 -3.42 -2.37 -12.75
C GLU A 65 -3.31 -1.35 -11.62
N ASP A 66 -2.60 -0.26 -11.90
CA ASP A 66 -2.42 0.83 -10.94
C ASP A 66 -3.77 1.52 -10.74
N ILE A 67 -4.21 1.66 -9.48
CA ILE A 67 -5.50 2.27 -9.20
C ILE A 67 -5.56 3.75 -9.57
N ARG A 68 -4.43 4.41 -9.78
CA ARG A 68 -4.42 5.80 -10.23
C ARG A 68 -5.00 5.93 -11.64
N PHE A 69 -4.96 4.86 -12.41
CA PHE A 69 -5.57 4.81 -13.73
C PHE A 69 -6.98 4.21 -13.68
N LEU A 70 -7.45 3.91 -12.50
CA LEU A 70 -8.80 3.41 -12.26
C LEU A 70 -9.54 4.48 -11.45
N ASN A 71 -10.14 4.09 -10.33
CA ASN A 71 -10.88 5.03 -9.50
C ASN A 71 -10.20 5.30 -8.15
N GLN A 72 -8.89 5.11 -8.10
CA GLN A 72 -8.11 5.32 -6.89
C GLN A 72 -8.68 4.50 -5.72
N ASP A 73 -8.90 5.12 -4.55
CA ASP A 73 -9.37 4.36 -3.39
C ASP A 73 -10.83 3.92 -3.51
N GLU A 74 -11.55 4.39 -4.52
CA GLU A 74 -12.91 3.93 -4.81
C GLU A 74 -12.94 2.84 -5.87
N THR A 75 -11.77 2.36 -6.30
CA THR A 75 -11.69 1.27 -7.27
C THR A 75 -12.42 0.05 -6.73
N SER A 76 -13.37 -0.45 -7.52
CA SER A 76 -14.18 -1.60 -7.12
C SER A 76 -13.36 -2.88 -7.10
N LEU A 77 -13.66 -3.73 -6.14
CA LEU A 77 -13.01 -5.03 -6.00
C LEU A 77 -14.01 -6.14 -6.24
N SER A 78 -13.54 -7.23 -6.82
CA SER A 78 -14.36 -8.42 -7.09
C SER A 78 -13.69 -9.62 -6.45
N ASP A 79 -14.48 -10.66 -6.18
CA ASP A 79 -13.95 -11.89 -5.63
C ASP A 79 -12.80 -12.41 -6.48
N GLY A 80 -11.74 -12.81 -5.81
CA GLY A 80 -10.59 -13.37 -6.49
C GLY A 80 -9.58 -12.33 -6.98
N ASN A 81 -9.87 -11.05 -6.81
CA ASN A 81 -8.88 -10.03 -7.17
C ASN A 81 -7.65 -10.14 -6.27
N GLU A 82 -6.52 -9.75 -6.84
CA GLU A 82 -5.28 -9.66 -6.09
C GLU A 82 -4.90 -8.18 -6.00
N VAL A 83 -4.70 -7.71 -4.78
CA VAL A 83 -4.31 -6.32 -4.55
C VAL A 83 -2.88 -6.32 -4.06
N SER A 84 -2.03 -5.60 -4.76
CA SER A 84 -0.62 -5.46 -4.37
C SER A 84 -0.39 -4.07 -3.81
N ILE A 85 0.25 -4.02 -2.65
CA ILE A 85 0.67 -2.75 -2.05
C ILE A 85 2.14 -2.59 -2.36
N ILE A 86 2.48 -1.55 -3.10
CA ILE A 86 3.86 -1.37 -3.55
C ILE A 86 4.37 -0.01 -3.10
N PRO A 87 5.37 0.02 -2.22
CA PRO A 87 5.99 1.29 -1.87
C PRO A 87 6.91 1.75 -2.99
N ALA A 88 6.82 3.02 -3.35
CA ALA A 88 7.59 3.58 -4.44
C ALA A 88 8.88 4.25 -3.96
N ILE A 89 9.25 4.03 -2.72
CA ILE A 89 10.46 4.62 -2.16
C ILE A 89 11.66 3.76 -2.50
N ALA A 90 12.82 4.30 -2.30
CA ALA A 90 14.10 3.60 -2.44
C ALA A 90 14.20 2.70 -3.66
N GLY A 91 13.42 1.62 -3.69
CA GLY A 91 13.49 0.69 -4.80
C GLY A 91 13.23 1.33 -6.13
N GLY A 92 12.21 2.17 -6.18
CA GLY A 92 11.91 2.90 -7.39
C GLY A 92 13.03 3.81 -7.80
N GLY A 93 13.77 4.28 -6.83
CA GLY A 93 14.87 5.18 -7.09
C GLY A 93 16.01 4.54 -7.84
N SER A 94 16.07 3.24 -7.87
CA SER A 94 17.17 2.55 -8.53
C SER A 94 17.31 2.92 -10.00
N THR A 95 16.24 3.32 -10.63
CA THR A 95 16.26 3.66 -12.05
C THR A 95 16.47 5.13 -12.31
N GLN A 96 16.52 5.95 -11.28
CA GLN A 96 16.66 7.39 -11.41
C GLN A 96 17.60 7.94 -10.35
N PRO A 97 18.87 7.62 -10.47
CA PRO A 97 19.84 7.95 -9.43
C PRO A 97 19.83 9.41 -8.97
N PRO A 98 19.84 10.40 -9.85
CA PRO A 98 19.88 11.79 -9.39
C PRO A 98 18.66 12.17 -8.58
N LEU A 99 17.50 11.74 -9.03
CA LEU A 99 16.27 12.02 -8.31
C LEU A 99 16.23 11.24 -7.01
N ALA A 100 16.72 10.02 -7.08
CA ALA A 100 16.77 9.19 -5.88
C ALA A 100 17.60 9.84 -4.78
N ALA A 101 18.69 10.44 -5.16
CA ALA A 101 19.56 11.11 -4.19
C ALA A 101 18.83 12.24 -3.49
N SER A 102 18.10 13.05 -4.24
CA SER A 102 17.33 14.14 -3.66
C SER A 102 16.19 13.63 -2.79
N LEU A 103 15.48 12.64 -3.31
CA LEU A 103 14.34 12.08 -2.61
C LEU A 103 14.77 11.36 -1.35
N THR A 104 15.94 10.75 -1.38
CA THR A 104 16.41 10.01 -0.22
C THR A 104 16.51 10.91 1.01
N ILE A 105 16.91 12.15 0.82
CA ILE A 105 17.02 13.09 1.93
C ILE A 105 15.64 13.38 2.52
N VAL A 106 14.66 13.60 1.66
CA VAL A 106 13.30 13.85 2.11
C VAL A 106 12.68 12.59 2.68
N ASP A 107 12.91 11.48 1.99
CA ASP A 107 12.22 10.25 2.31
C ASP A 107 12.81 9.52 3.50
N SER A 108 13.96 9.94 3.99
CA SER A 108 14.52 9.25 5.15
C SER A 108 13.59 9.31 6.35
N LYS A 109 12.83 10.37 6.49
CA LYS A 109 11.83 10.45 7.54
C LYS A 109 10.68 9.48 7.29
N GLU A 110 10.29 9.38 6.05
CA GLU A 110 9.23 8.43 5.67
C GLU A 110 9.70 6.99 5.92
N LEU A 111 10.93 6.70 5.55
CA LEU A 111 11.48 5.37 5.79
C LEU A 111 11.51 5.04 7.27
N GLN A 112 11.85 5.99 8.11
CA GLN A 112 11.84 5.77 9.55
C GLN A 112 10.44 5.48 10.05
N THR A 113 9.45 6.13 9.45
CA THR A 113 8.07 5.88 9.79
C THR A 113 7.65 4.47 9.41
N TRP A 114 8.19 3.97 8.30
CA TRP A 114 7.85 2.64 7.81
C TRP A 114 8.52 1.53 8.62
N LEU A 115 9.70 1.78 9.09
CA LEU A 115 10.47 0.79 9.81
C LEU A 115 10.15 0.79 11.30
#